data_3bdcd234887277291a2bbda65d3f5ec8
#
_entry.id   3bdcd234887277291a2bbda65d3f5ec8
#
_cell.length_a   1.000
_cell.length_b   1.000
_cell.length_c   1.000
_cell.angle_alpha   90.00
_cell.angle_beta   90.00
_cell.angle_gamma   90.00
#
_symmetry.space_group_name_H-M   'P 1'
#
loop_
_entity.id
_entity.type
_entity.pdbx_description
1 polymer ?
#
loop_
_entity_poly.entity_id
_entity_poly.type
_entity_poly.pdbx_seq_one_letter_code
_entity_poly.pdbx_strand_id
1 'polypeptide(L)'
;MPDPRPLPDEPLPIDLLNTELIASGRRVDLLADVDGLRTWLEAVGRPELPASPAGLAALHEARAAVRGVLEDAGDDAARRRLNAVLDRGRRREELGDAGPASVVEVRDEADRLAWEAASALLQLLRTDRHRLRACDGHDCVLWFHDTSRSGRRQWCSMATCGNRAKARRHHARSKDGTAKG
;
A
#
# COMPACT_ATOMS: atom_id res chain seq x y z
N MET A 1 -20.22 5.38 5.35
CA MET A 1 -19.22 5.46 6.43
C MET A 1 -18.03 6.28 5.88
N PRO A 2 -17.29 7.08 6.66
CA PRO A 2 -16.10 7.76 6.13
C PRO A 2 -15.05 6.71 5.70
N ASP A 3 -14.29 7.02 4.64
CA ASP A 3 -13.23 6.16 4.13
C ASP A 3 -12.15 5.96 5.22
N PRO A 4 -11.86 4.74 5.66
CA PRO A 4 -10.87 4.46 6.71
C PRO A 4 -9.43 4.60 6.22
N ARG A 5 -9.20 4.67 4.90
CA ARG A 5 -7.88 4.67 4.29
C ARG A 5 -7.19 6.01 4.48
N PRO A 6 -5.91 6.02 4.88
CA PRO A 6 -5.17 7.27 5.08
C PRO A 6 -4.83 8.00 3.77
N LEU A 7 -4.74 7.26 2.65
CA LEU A 7 -4.38 7.74 1.31
C LEU A 7 -5.22 6.98 0.26
N PRO A 8 -6.47 7.39 0.00
CA PRO A 8 -7.39 6.60 -0.83
C PRO A 8 -7.04 6.55 -2.32
N ASP A 9 -6.18 7.45 -2.82
CA ASP A 9 -5.82 7.55 -4.24
C ASP A 9 -4.54 6.75 -4.59
N GLU A 10 -4.00 5.98 -3.66
CA GLU A 10 -2.81 5.18 -3.92
C GLU A 10 -3.13 3.91 -4.73
N PRO A 11 -2.21 3.43 -5.59
CA PRO A 11 -2.36 2.14 -6.27
C PRO A 11 -2.57 1.00 -5.29
N LEU A 12 -3.34 -0.02 -5.69
CA LEU A 12 -3.75 -1.14 -4.83
C LEU A 12 -2.62 -1.77 -3.97
N PRO A 13 -1.40 -2.06 -4.48
CA PRO A 13 -0.33 -2.59 -3.62
C PRO A 13 0.13 -1.61 -2.55
N ILE A 14 0.07 -0.31 -2.80
CA ILE A 14 0.43 0.73 -1.84
C ILE A 14 -0.72 0.95 -0.86
N ASP A 15 -1.96 0.95 -1.32
CA ASP A 15 -3.15 0.99 -0.48
C ASP A 15 -3.15 -0.20 0.51
N LEU A 16 -2.85 -1.42 0.03
CA LEU A 16 -2.70 -2.61 0.86
C LEU A 16 -1.62 -2.46 1.94
N LEU A 17 -0.47 -1.85 1.64
CA LEU A 17 0.55 -1.53 2.66
C LEU A 17 0.01 -0.58 3.72
N ASN A 18 -0.76 0.42 3.29
CA ASN A 18 -1.29 1.48 4.12
C ASN A 18 -2.49 1.07 4.97
N THR A 19 -2.94 -0.20 4.87
CA THR A 19 -3.87 -0.77 5.84
C THR A 19 -3.26 -0.85 7.24
N GLU A 20 -1.92 -0.90 7.36
CA GLU A 20 -1.20 -0.63 8.59
C GLU A 20 -0.81 0.85 8.67
N LEU A 21 -1.30 1.56 9.69
CA LEU A 21 -1.07 2.98 9.89
C LEU A 21 -0.84 3.34 11.35
N ILE A 22 -0.39 4.56 11.60
CA ILE A 22 -0.34 5.14 12.95
C ILE A 22 -1.47 6.17 13.08
N ALA A 23 -2.44 5.88 13.92
CA ALA A 23 -3.53 6.77 14.28
C ALA A 23 -3.43 7.13 15.78
N SER A 24 -3.41 8.42 16.09
CA SER A 24 -3.29 8.93 17.46
C SER A 24 -2.13 8.31 18.26
N GLY A 25 -0.99 8.09 17.61
CA GLY A 25 0.22 7.52 18.19
C GLY A 25 0.18 6.00 18.42
N ARG A 26 -0.85 5.31 17.94
CA ARG A 26 -1.00 3.86 18.03
C ARG A 26 -0.99 3.23 16.64
N ARG A 27 -0.39 2.04 16.55
CA ARG A 27 -0.47 1.23 15.33
C ARG A 27 -1.89 0.66 15.21
N VAL A 28 -2.48 0.84 14.05
CA VAL A 28 -3.81 0.34 13.66
C VAL A 28 -3.62 -0.49 12.40
N ASP A 29 -4.32 -1.62 12.32
CA ASP A 29 -4.42 -2.44 11.12
C ASP A 29 -5.89 -2.48 10.68
N LEU A 30 -6.19 -1.96 9.50
CA LEU A 30 -7.53 -2.02 8.91
C LEU A 30 -7.95 -3.46 8.55
N LEU A 31 -6.97 -4.35 8.38
CA LEU A 31 -7.16 -5.78 8.12
C LEU A 31 -6.93 -6.62 9.39
N ALA A 32 -7.31 -6.10 10.59
CA ALA A 32 -7.15 -6.84 11.84
C ALA A 32 -8.07 -8.07 11.91
N ASP A 33 -9.23 -8.01 11.27
CA ASP A 33 -10.24 -9.06 11.23
C ASP A 33 -11.08 -9.02 9.95
N VAL A 34 -12.05 -9.93 9.84
CA VAL A 34 -12.94 -10.05 8.66
C VAL A 34 -13.86 -8.83 8.50
N ASP A 35 -14.24 -8.16 9.58
CA ASP A 35 -15.08 -6.96 9.51
C ASP A 35 -14.27 -5.76 9.00
N GLY A 36 -13.03 -5.64 9.42
CA GLY A 36 -12.07 -4.71 8.85
C GLY A 36 -11.82 -4.96 7.37
N LEU A 37 -11.66 -6.24 6.99
CA LEU A 37 -11.54 -6.62 5.58
C LEU A 37 -12.77 -6.19 4.77
N ARG A 38 -14.01 -6.44 5.26
CA ARG A 38 -15.24 -6.02 4.58
C ARG A 38 -15.26 -4.51 4.35
N THR A 39 -14.93 -3.75 5.39
CA THR A 39 -14.87 -2.28 5.33
C THR A 39 -13.83 -1.81 4.30
N TRP A 40 -12.66 -2.45 4.26
CA TRP A 40 -11.63 -2.08 3.30
C TRP A 40 -12.00 -2.47 1.86
N LEU A 41 -12.64 -3.63 1.64
CA LEU A 41 -13.15 -4.03 0.32
C LEU A 41 -14.15 -3.01 -0.24
N GLU A 42 -15.08 -2.52 0.60
CA GLU A 42 -16.00 -1.45 0.21
C GLU A 42 -15.23 -0.16 -0.18
N ALA A 43 -14.23 0.20 0.61
CA ALA A 43 -13.43 1.41 0.40
C ALA A 43 -12.58 1.35 -0.88
N VAL A 44 -12.06 0.18 -1.27
CA VAL A 44 -11.31 0.00 -2.52
C VAL A 44 -12.22 -0.31 -3.73
N GLY A 45 -13.55 -0.24 -3.55
CA GLY A 45 -14.53 -0.42 -4.63
C GLY A 45 -14.71 -1.89 -5.07
N ARG A 46 -14.49 -2.84 -4.16
CA ARG A 46 -14.60 -4.29 -4.42
C ARG A 46 -15.58 -4.98 -3.45
N PRO A 47 -16.79 -4.42 -3.23
CA PRO A 47 -17.76 -4.99 -2.29
C PRO A 47 -18.29 -6.36 -2.72
N GLU A 48 -18.11 -6.74 -4.00
CA GLU A 48 -18.50 -8.03 -4.55
C GLU A 48 -17.61 -9.19 -4.08
N LEU A 49 -16.38 -8.90 -3.60
CA LEU A 49 -15.47 -9.94 -3.13
C LEU A 49 -15.83 -10.42 -1.72
N PRO A 50 -15.74 -11.73 -1.46
CA PRO A 50 -16.10 -12.27 -0.16
C PRO A 50 -15.11 -11.85 0.93
N ALA A 51 -15.58 -11.15 1.97
CA ALA A 51 -14.82 -10.96 3.18
C ALA A 51 -14.79 -12.29 3.97
N SER A 52 -13.67 -12.98 3.92
CA SER A 52 -13.49 -14.31 4.52
C SER A 52 -12.15 -14.41 5.27
N PRO A 53 -12.01 -15.36 6.22
CA PRO A 53 -10.73 -15.63 6.86
C PRO A 53 -9.63 -16.00 5.86
N ALA A 54 -9.97 -16.73 4.79
CA ALA A 54 -9.02 -17.11 3.73
C ALA A 54 -8.55 -15.86 2.95
N GLY A 55 -9.47 -14.96 2.56
CA GLY A 55 -9.14 -13.71 1.87
C GLY A 55 -8.30 -12.78 2.75
N LEU A 56 -8.60 -12.71 4.05
CA LEU A 56 -7.80 -11.95 5.02
C LEU A 56 -6.37 -12.49 5.11
N ALA A 57 -6.20 -13.81 5.21
CA ALA A 57 -4.90 -14.45 5.25
C ALA A 57 -4.11 -14.20 3.96
N ALA A 58 -4.75 -14.34 2.79
CA ALA A 58 -4.13 -14.08 1.50
C ALA A 58 -3.63 -12.63 1.37
N LEU A 59 -4.42 -11.66 1.84
CA LEU A 59 -4.01 -10.24 1.85
C LEU A 59 -2.87 -9.95 2.82
N HIS A 60 -2.84 -10.58 3.99
CA HIS A 60 -1.70 -10.46 4.91
C HIS A 60 -0.40 -11.00 4.28
N GLU A 61 -0.46 -12.14 3.61
CA GLU A 61 0.69 -12.69 2.88
C GLU A 61 1.16 -11.77 1.75
N ALA A 62 0.21 -11.26 0.94
CA ALA A 62 0.52 -10.33 -0.13
C ALA A 62 1.12 -9.02 0.42
N ARG A 63 0.55 -8.46 1.51
CA ARG A 63 1.07 -7.25 2.16
C ARG A 63 2.50 -7.43 2.65
N ALA A 64 2.79 -8.55 3.30
CA ALA A 64 4.14 -8.87 3.76
C ALA A 64 5.13 -9.03 2.59
N ALA A 65 4.70 -9.67 1.50
CA ALA A 65 5.52 -9.84 0.30
C ALA A 65 5.80 -8.51 -0.41
N VAL A 66 4.77 -7.68 -0.59
CA VAL A 66 4.88 -6.33 -1.18
C VAL A 66 5.84 -5.47 -0.37
N ARG A 67 5.67 -5.44 0.95
CA ARG A 67 6.54 -4.69 1.86
C ARG A 67 7.99 -5.12 1.72
N GLY A 68 8.28 -6.41 1.82
CA GLY A 68 9.64 -6.92 1.74
C GLY A 68 10.34 -6.57 0.42
N VAL A 69 9.64 -6.66 -0.72
CA VAL A 69 10.19 -6.29 -2.03
C VAL A 69 10.47 -4.78 -2.15
N LEU A 70 9.66 -3.95 -1.51
CA LEU A 70 9.84 -2.48 -1.55
C LEU A 70 10.94 -2.03 -0.59
N GLU A 71 11.06 -2.64 0.59
CA GLU A 71 12.10 -2.35 1.58
C GLU A 71 13.48 -2.82 1.13
N ASP A 72 13.58 -4.04 0.60
CA ASP A 72 14.82 -4.59 0.04
C ASP A 72 14.56 -5.41 -1.23
N ALA A 73 14.92 -4.84 -2.35
CA ALA A 73 14.80 -5.51 -3.65
C ALA A 73 15.73 -6.72 -3.80
N GLY A 74 16.77 -6.81 -3.00
CA GLY A 74 17.71 -7.92 -2.96
C GLY A 74 17.24 -9.09 -2.09
N ASP A 75 16.17 -8.91 -1.29
CA ASP A 75 15.65 -9.98 -0.44
C ASP A 75 15.01 -11.12 -1.26
N ASP A 76 15.75 -12.21 -1.37
CA ASP A 76 15.32 -13.43 -2.05
C ASP A 76 14.08 -14.05 -1.38
N ALA A 77 13.91 -13.90 -0.08
CA ALA A 77 12.75 -14.45 0.62
C ALA A 77 11.48 -13.62 0.29
N ALA A 78 11.58 -12.29 0.25
CA ALA A 78 10.47 -11.43 -0.16
C ALA A 78 10.07 -11.71 -1.62
N ARG A 79 11.06 -11.88 -2.51
CA ARG A 79 10.83 -12.24 -3.91
C ARG A 79 10.12 -13.59 -4.05
N ARG A 80 10.54 -14.62 -3.29
CA ARG A 80 9.86 -15.92 -3.30
C ARG A 80 8.43 -15.83 -2.79
N ARG A 81 8.17 -15.05 -1.72
CA ARG A 81 6.81 -14.83 -1.21
C ARG A 81 5.92 -14.16 -2.24
N LEU A 82 6.43 -13.12 -2.92
CA LEU A 82 5.66 -12.42 -3.96
C LEU A 82 5.32 -13.38 -5.11
N ASN A 83 6.28 -14.17 -5.56
CA ASN A 83 6.05 -15.17 -6.60
C ASN A 83 5.02 -16.22 -6.17
N ALA A 84 5.04 -16.68 -4.92
CA ALA A 84 4.03 -17.61 -4.40
C ALA A 84 2.61 -17.02 -4.41
N VAL A 85 2.46 -15.71 -4.18
CA VAL A 85 1.15 -15.03 -4.36
C VAL A 85 0.77 -14.98 -5.84
N LEU A 86 1.72 -14.65 -6.72
CA LEU A 86 1.48 -14.56 -8.17
C LEU A 86 1.14 -15.93 -8.80
N ASP A 87 1.66 -17.04 -8.27
CA ASP A 87 1.37 -18.40 -8.74
C ASP A 87 -0.08 -18.85 -8.47
N ARG A 88 -0.85 -18.10 -7.66
CA ARG A 88 -2.26 -18.41 -7.35
C ARG A 88 -3.22 -17.96 -8.45
N GLY A 89 -2.77 -17.16 -9.41
CA GLY A 89 -3.62 -16.67 -10.49
C GLY A 89 -2.84 -16.34 -11.74
N ARG A 90 -3.57 -15.90 -12.75
CA ARG A 90 -3.02 -15.45 -14.03
C ARG A 90 -3.94 -14.42 -14.67
N ARG A 91 -3.38 -13.64 -15.57
CA ARG A 91 -4.13 -12.76 -16.47
C ARG A 91 -4.18 -13.40 -17.86
N ARG A 92 -5.38 -13.50 -18.42
CA ARG A 92 -5.60 -13.98 -19.77
C ARG A 92 -6.20 -12.85 -20.60
N GLU A 93 -5.57 -12.58 -21.73
CA GLU A 93 -6.11 -11.66 -22.72
C GLU A 93 -7.08 -12.41 -23.64
N GLU A 94 -8.21 -11.78 -23.96
CA GLU A 94 -9.20 -12.37 -24.87
C GLU A 94 -9.84 -11.28 -25.75
N LEU A 95 -10.36 -11.69 -26.89
CA LEU A 95 -11.17 -10.85 -27.76
C LEU A 95 -12.64 -11.26 -27.59
N GLY A 96 -13.39 -10.44 -26.84
CA GLY A 96 -14.85 -10.61 -26.69
C GLY A 96 -15.64 -9.76 -27.67
N ASP A 97 -16.96 -9.85 -27.60
CA ASP A 97 -17.87 -9.11 -28.51
C ASP A 97 -17.72 -7.58 -28.39
N ALA A 98 -17.36 -7.08 -27.21
CA ALA A 98 -17.11 -5.67 -26.94
C ALA A 98 -15.66 -5.24 -27.30
N GLY A 99 -14.81 -6.14 -27.79
CA GLY A 99 -13.40 -5.89 -28.09
C GLY A 99 -12.43 -6.60 -27.14
N PRO A 100 -11.13 -6.20 -27.14
CA PRO A 100 -10.11 -6.80 -26.29
C PRO A 100 -10.46 -6.67 -24.81
N ALA A 101 -10.34 -7.76 -24.06
CA ALA A 101 -10.60 -7.85 -22.63
C ALA A 101 -9.47 -8.60 -21.92
N SER A 102 -9.26 -8.26 -20.66
CA SER A 102 -8.29 -8.92 -19.80
C SER A 102 -9.00 -9.54 -18.61
N VAL A 103 -8.93 -10.85 -18.50
CA VAL A 103 -9.62 -11.65 -17.48
C VAL A 103 -8.61 -12.14 -16.46
N VAL A 104 -8.90 -11.89 -15.19
CA VAL A 104 -8.13 -12.45 -14.08
C VAL A 104 -8.73 -13.80 -13.70
N GLU A 105 -7.92 -14.83 -13.75
CA GLU A 105 -8.26 -16.18 -13.30
C GLU A 105 -7.45 -16.50 -12.05
N VAL A 106 -8.11 -16.89 -10.96
CA VAL A 106 -7.48 -17.30 -9.70
C VAL A 106 -7.93 -18.72 -9.33
N ARG A 107 -7.12 -19.41 -8.55
CA ARG A 107 -7.47 -20.77 -8.08
C ARG A 107 -8.59 -20.74 -7.05
N ASP A 108 -8.61 -19.71 -6.22
CA ASP A 108 -9.63 -19.42 -5.20
C ASP A 108 -9.96 -17.94 -5.25
N GLU A 109 -11.25 -17.60 -5.20
CA GLU A 109 -11.69 -16.19 -5.17
C GLU A 109 -11.16 -15.43 -3.93
N ALA A 110 -10.84 -16.12 -2.86
CA ALA A 110 -10.17 -15.55 -1.70
C ALA A 110 -8.78 -14.96 -2.02
N ASP A 111 -8.10 -15.49 -3.03
CA ASP A 111 -6.78 -15.01 -3.48
C ASP A 111 -6.85 -13.82 -4.45
N ARG A 112 -8.01 -13.51 -5.01
CA ARG A 112 -8.16 -12.56 -6.13
C ARG A 112 -7.49 -11.22 -5.86
N LEU A 113 -7.88 -10.56 -4.78
CA LEU A 113 -7.38 -9.21 -4.51
C LEU A 113 -5.90 -9.20 -4.09
N ALA A 114 -5.45 -10.25 -3.40
CA ALA A 114 -4.04 -10.46 -3.07
C ALA A 114 -3.20 -10.62 -4.35
N TRP A 115 -3.69 -11.44 -5.29
CA TRP A 115 -3.05 -11.62 -6.60
C TRP A 115 -3.04 -10.32 -7.42
N GLU A 116 -4.16 -9.59 -7.46
CA GLU A 116 -4.27 -8.32 -8.17
C GLU A 116 -3.28 -7.29 -7.62
N ALA A 117 -3.13 -7.19 -6.29
CA ALA A 117 -2.16 -6.32 -5.65
C ALA A 117 -0.72 -6.70 -6.01
N ALA A 118 -0.37 -7.99 -5.96
CA ALA A 118 0.96 -8.48 -6.35
C ALA A 118 1.26 -8.22 -7.84
N SER A 119 0.28 -8.45 -8.72
CA SER A 119 0.40 -8.18 -10.16
C SER A 119 0.56 -6.70 -10.46
N ALA A 120 -0.22 -5.84 -9.79
CA ALA A 120 -0.10 -4.39 -9.92
C ALA A 120 1.25 -3.87 -9.40
N LEU A 121 1.83 -4.47 -8.34
CA LEU A 121 3.18 -4.14 -7.91
C LEU A 121 4.20 -4.39 -9.02
N LEU A 122 4.14 -5.54 -9.73
CA LEU A 122 5.07 -5.81 -10.84
C LEU A 122 4.99 -4.75 -11.95
N GLN A 123 3.79 -4.25 -12.24
CA GLN A 123 3.60 -3.16 -13.19
C GLN A 123 4.33 -1.90 -12.71
N LEU A 124 4.09 -1.47 -11.45
CA LEU A 124 4.73 -0.30 -10.86
C LEU A 124 6.26 -0.44 -10.78
N LEU A 125 6.77 -1.64 -10.49
CA LEU A 125 8.22 -1.89 -10.48
C LEU A 125 8.86 -1.77 -11.87
N ARG A 126 8.11 -2.03 -12.95
CA ARG A 126 8.60 -1.86 -14.33
C ARG A 126 8.63 -0.40 -14.76
N THR A 127 7.63 0.39 -14.36
CA THR A 127 7.43 1.75 -14.85
C THR A 127 7.95 2.82 -13.91
N ASP A 128 7.73 2.65 -12.60
CA ASP A 128 7.83 3.72 -11.61
C ASP A 128 8.53 3.33 -10.30
N ARG A 129 9.38 2.28 -10.31
CA ARG A 129 10.04 1.78 -9.10
C ARG A 129 10.63 2.90 -8.23
N HIS A 130 11.31 3.87 -8.83
CA HIS A 130 11.97 4.98 -8.13
C HIS A 130 11.00 5.98 -7.50
N ARG A 131 9.71 5.89 -7.82
CA ARG A 131 8.63 6.72 -7.30
C ARG A 131 7.84 6.05 -6.16
N LEU A 132 8.07 4.76 -5.91
CA LEU A 132 7.47 4.05 -4.77
C LEU A 132 8.31 4.33 -3.53
N ARG A 133 7.77 5.07 -2.57
CA ARG A 133 8.54 5.62 -1.46
C ARG A 133 7.85 5.43 -0.12
N ALA A 134 8.66 5.09 0.89
CA ALA A 134 8.24 5.22 2.28
C ALA A 134 8.19 6.71 2.67
N CYS A 135 7.29 7.07 3.56
CA CYS A 135 7.19 8.43 4.08
C CYS A 135 8.36 8.73 5.05
N ASP A 136 9.06 9.85 4.84
CA ASP A 136 10.14 10.33 5.72
C ASP A 136 9.61 10.95 7.03
N GLY A 137 8.30 10.90 7.26
CA GLY A 137 7.68 11.39 8.49
C GLY A 137 8.12 10.58 9.69
N HIS A 138 8.61 11.22 10.76
CA HIS A 138 8.85 10.55 12.02
C HIS A 138 7.54 9.89 12.50
N ASP A 139 7.58 8.65 12.93
CA ASP A 139 6.41 7.87 13.34
C ASP A 139 5.37 7.66 12.22
N CYS A 140 5.79 7.65 10.96
CA CYS A 140 4.92 7.33 9.82
C CYS A 140 5.39 6.03 9.17
N VAL A 141 4.45 5.12 8.94
CA VAL A 141 4.71 3.79 8.33
C VAL A 141 4.15 3.69 6.90
N LEU A 142 3.56 4.79 6.40
CA LEU A 142 2.87 4.81 5.11
C LEU A 142 3.85 4.85 3.94
N TRP A 143 3.43 4.22 2.87
CA TRP A 143 4.05 4.30 1.55
C TRP A 143 3.20 5.17 0.61
N PHE A 144 3.80 5.69 -0.45
CA PHE A 144 3.08 6.43 -1.47
C PHE A 144 3.76 6.29 -2.84
N HIS A 145 2.97 6.45 -3.90
CA HIS A 145 3.47 6.62 -5.25
C HIS A 145 3.67 8.12 -5.51
N ASP A 146 4.91 8.52 -5.76
CA ASP A 146 5.24 9.92 -6.01
C ASP A 146 4.84 10.33 -7.45
N THR A 147 3.63 10.82 -7.60
CA THR A 147 3.12 11.37 -8.86
C THR A 147 3.51 12.84 -9.09
N SER A 148 4.31 13.44 -8.20
CA SER A 148 4.74 14.83 -8.37
C SER A 148 5.63 15.01 -9.61
N ARG A 149 5.59 16.19 -10.20
CA ARG A 149 6.40 16.51 -11.39
C ARG A 149 7.91 16.31 -11.15
N SER A 150 8.40 16.61 -9.96
CA SER A 150 9.82 16.51 -9.62
C SER A 150 10.26 15.10 -9.21
N GLY A 151 9.34 14.20 -8.81
CA GLY A 151 9.65 12.88 -8.27
C GLY A 151 10.45 12.94 -6.95
N ARG A 152 10.31 14.02 -6.15
CA ARG A 152 11.07 14.26 -4.93
C ARG A 152 10.21 14.46 -3.69
N ARG A 153 8.96 13.99 -3.73
CA ARG A 153 8.07 14.03 -2.57
C ARG A 153 8.66 13.19 -1.44
N GLN A 154 8.74 13.76 -0.25
CA GLN A 154 9.30 13.12 0.94
C GLN A 154 8.22 12.62 1.91
N TRP A 155 7.01 13.15 1.86
CA TRP A 155 5.95 12.87 2.82
C TRP A 155 4.69 12.34 2.12
N CYS A 156 4.04 11.39 2.75
CA CYS A 156 2.75 10.85 2.29
C CYS A 156 1.66 11.93 2.20
N SER A 157 1.76 12.99 3.01
CA SER A 157 0.87 14.15 2.97
C SER A 157 1.61 15.39 3.49
N MET A 158 1.50 16.51 2.74
CA MET A 158 2.00 17.81 3.23
C MET A 158 1.19 18.32 4.41
N ALA A 159 -0.14 18.09 4.42
CA ALA A 159 -1.03 18.55 5.48
C ALA A 159 -0.75 17.88 6.83
N THR A 160 -0.26 16.65 6.83
CA THR A 160 0.07 15.88 8.03
C THR A 160 1.58 15.78 8.26
N CYS A 161 2.27 14.89 7.59
CA CYS A 161 3.69 14.61 7.83
C CYS A 161 4.59 15.79 7.47
N GLY A 162 4.31 16.51 6.37
CA GLY A 162 5.08 17.70 5.99
C GLY A 162 4.97 18.83 7.01
N ASN A 163 3.78 19.12 7.52
CA ASN A 163 3.57 20.16 8.54
C ASN A 163 4.20 19.75 9.89
N ARG A 164 4.08 18.49 10.30
CA ARG A 164 4.79 17.97 11.51
C ARG A 164 6.30 18.13 11.37
N ALA A 165 6.87 17.81 10.22
CA ALA A 165 8.30 17.96 9.97
C ALA A 165 8.75 19.43 10.01
N LYS A 166 7.95 20.38 9.49
CA LYS A 166 8.20 21.84 9.60
C LYS A 166 8.16 22.32 11.04
N ALA A 167 7.13 21.92 11.81
CA ALA A 167 7.00 22.31 13.21
C ALA A 167 8.19 21.83 14.06
N ARG A 168 8.61 20.56 13.87
CA ARG A 168 9.80 20.02 14.58
C ARG A 168 11.07 20.80 14.28
N ARG A 169 11.32 21.13 12.99
CA ARG A 169 12.48 21.96 12.61
C ARG A 169 12.44 23.34 13.23
N HIS A 170 11.27 23.96 13.31
CA HIS A 170 11.10 25.25 13.97
C HIS A 170 11.43 25.16 15.47
N HIS A 171 10.88 24.16 16.17
CA HIS A 171 11.16 23.97 17.60
C HIS A 171 12.64 23.66 17.91
N ALA A 172 13.33 22.90 17.06
CA ALA A 172 14.75 22.63 17.21
C ALA A 172 15.58 23.93 17.12
N ARG A 173 15.32 24.76 16.11
CA ARG A 173 16.02 26.06 15.95
C ARG A 173 15.77 27.04 17.12
N SER A 174 14.55 27.04 17.67
CA SER A 174 14.21 27.90 18.82
C SER A 174 14.97 27.49 20.09
N LYS A 175 15.23 26.18 20.30
CA LYS A 175 16.02 25.70 21.43
C LYS A 175 17.51 26.05 21.31
N ASP A 176 18.08 25.95 20.10
CA ASP A 176 19.48 26.28 19.86
C ASP A 176 19.74 27.78 19.96
N GLY A 177 18.75 28.62 19.65
CA GLY A 177 18.83 30.10 19.79
C GLY A 177 18.80 30.58 21.24
N THR A 178 18.20 29.80 22.17
CA THR A 178 18.11 30.17 23.59
C THR A 178 19.35 29.78 24.40
N ALA A 179 20.20 28.89 23.85
CA ALA A 179 21.42 28.42 24.53
C ALA A 179 22.65 29.31 24.29
N LYS A 180 22.54 30.42 23.54
CA LYS A 180 23.62 31.35 23.21
C LYS A 180 23.40 32.79 23.72
N GLY A 181 22.49 32.98 24.69
CA GLY A 181 22.24 34.25 25.34
C GLY A 181 22.78 34.31 26.76
#